data_c9efd7f7383f472d3856f508bd51f5a9
#
_entry.id   c9efd7f7383f472d3856f508bd51f5a9
#
_cell.length_a   1.000
_cell.length_b   1.000
_cell.length_c   1.000
_cell.angle_alpha   90.00
_cell.angle_beta   90.00
_cell.angle_gamma   90.00
#
_symmetry.space_group_name_H-M   'P 1'
#
loop_
_entity.id
_entity.type
_entity.pdbx_description
1 polymer ?
#
loop_
_entity_poly.entity_id
_entity_poly.type
_entity_poly.pdbx_seq_one_letter_code
_entity_poly.pdbx_strand_id
1 'polypeptide(L)'
;MNKLITSILSAGVVTLVSASCVNAQDEERMAKFVPTELFACDYKEGKGPGDLDAVVDQWNAYMDEREADSYRALTLTRQFFTPEQDFDVLWLGASTDGNASGQGRDDYHATGGATMAAFASVVDCKAHVGFASRAIKFPPNRDARPPEKAVVTFTDCTIEEGATYDTQLEGLLAWGKTLEDDGSVAALYQWWPIYGGGDAEFDFKILGVYPSYAALGADFERLANGELWRKRMELVGNQFDCDESRVYDARLRRDAQIR
;
A
#
# COMPACT_ATOMS: atom_id res chain seq x y z
N MET A 1 26.02 -50.04 -59.63
CA MET A 1 24.79 -49.22 -59.43
C MET A 1 24.63 -48.96 -57.93
N ASN A 2 25.28 -47.91 -57.43
CA ASN A 2 25.21 -47.52 -56.02
C ASN A 2 24.37 -46.24 -55.90
N LYS A 3 23.24 -46.32 -55.19
CA LYS A 3 22.45 -45.11 -54.85
C LYS A 3 22.94 -44.58 -53.52
N LEU A 4 23.52 -43.37 -53.55
CA LEU A 4 23.76 -42.54 -52.36
C LEU A 4 22.41 -41.97 -51.88
N ILE A 5 22.09 -42.22 -50.62
CA ILE A 5 20.99 -41.59 -49.90
C ILE A 5 21.59 -40.43 -49.08
N THR A 6 21.25 -39.21 -49.44
CA THR A 6 21.66 -38.01 -48.72
C THR A 6 20.61 -37.70 -47.64
N SER A 7 20.97 -37.89 -46.39
CA SER A 7 20.13 -37.51 -45.24
C SER A 7 20.32 -36.05 -44.93
N ILE A 8 19.24 -35.28 -45.03
CA ILE A 8 19.20 -33.86 -44.61
C ILE A 8 18.81 -33.84 -43.13
N LEU A 9 19.74 -33.47 -42.26
CA LEU A 9 19.46 -33.15 -40.85
C LEU A 9 18.87 -31.75 -40.80
N SER A 10 17.59 -31.66 -40.46
CA SER A 10 16.93 -30.39 -40.08
C SER A 10 17.25 -30.07 -38.62
N ALA A 11 18.11 -29.08 -38.40
CA ALA A 11 18.33 -28.52 -37.06
C ALA A 11 17.12 -27.66 -36.68
N GLY A 12 16.25 -28.18 -35.82
CA GLY A 12 15.16 -27.43 -35.22
C GLY A 12 15.73 -26.45 -34.17
N VAL A 13 15.62 -25.17 -34.43
CA VAL A 13 15.89 -24.12 -33.44
C VAL A 13 14.73 -24.13 -32.44
N VAL A 14 14.97 -24.67 -31.25
CA VAL A 14 14.04 -24.55 -30.11
C VAL A 14 14.25 -23.16 -29.50
N THR A 15 13.40 -22.22 -29.86
CA THR A 15 13.30 -20.93 -29.17
C THR A 15 12.71 -21.17 -27.79
N LEU A 16 13.53 -21.17 -26.75
CA LEU A 16 13.09 -21.10 -25.35
C LEU A 16 12.46 -19.71 -25.14
N VAL A 17 11.15 -19.66 -25.22
CA VAL A 17 10.38 -18.53 -24.69
C VAL A 17 10.50 -18.61 -23.18
N SER A 18 11.32 -17.76 -22.58
CA SER A 18 11.36 -17.54 -21.13
C SER A 18 10.03 -16.89 -20.73
N ALA A 19 9.01 -17.69 -20.50
CA ALA A 19 7.83 -17.22 -19.79
C ALA A 19 8.31 -16.84 -18.37
N SER A 20 8.31 -15.55 -18.06
CA SER A 20 8.47 -15.06 -16.70
C SER A 20 7.34 -15.69 -15.87
N CYS A 21 7.67 -16.70 -15.08
CA CYS A 21 6.73 -17.29 -14.12
C CYS A 21 6.46 -16.22 -13.06
N VAL A 22 5.40 -15.42 -13.24
CA VAL A 22 4.76 -14.78 -12.09
C VAL A 22 4.42 -15.92 -11.15
N ASN A 23 4.95 -15.87 -9.94
CA ASN A 23 4.75 -16.95 -8.99
C ASN A 23 3.24 -17.00 -8.66
N ALA A 24 2.60 -18.15 -8.79
CA ALA A 24 1.17 -18.33 -8.51
C ALA A 24 0.77 -17.80 -7.10
N GLN A 25 1.72 -17.81 -6.15
CA GLN A 25 1.54 -17.21 -4.83
C GLN A 25 1.43 -15.69 -4.88
N ASP A 26 2.01 -15.02 -5.88
CA ASP A 26 1.94 -13.55 -6.03
C ASP A 26 0.60 -13.14 -6.62
N GLU A 27 0.07 -13.90 -7.57
CA GLU A 27 -1.26 -13.69 -8.11
C GLU A 27 -2.33 -13.89 -7.02
N GLU A 28 -2.22 -14.94 -6.21
CA GLU A 28 -3.14 -15.19 -5.10
C GLU A 28 -3.08 -14.06 -4.04
N ARG A 29 -1.89 -13.56 -3.71
CA ARG A 29 -1.72 -12.44 -2.77
C ARG A 29 -2.22 -11.12 -3.31
N MET A 30 -2.01 -10.81 -4.59
CA MET A 30 -2.56 -9.61 -5.22
C MET A 30 -4.09 -9.66 -5.33
N ALA A 31 -4.68 -10.86 -5.39
CA ALA A 31 -6.13 -11.02 -5.36
C ALA A 31 -6.74 -10.82 -3.96
N LYS A 32 -5.94 -10.93 -2.89
CA LYS A 32 -6.42 -10.85 -1.51
C LYS A 32 -6.59 -9.39 -1.07
N PHE A 33 -7.76 -9.08 -0.53
CA PHE A 33 -7.98 -7.84 0.21
C PHE A 33 -7.65 -8.02 1.69
N VAL A 34 -7.02 -7.01 2.27
CA VAL A 34 -6.78 -6.92 3.71
C VAL A 34 -7.42 -5.64 4.26
N PRO A 35 -8.03 -5.69 5.47
CA PRO A 35 -8.59 -4.50 6.08
C PRO A 35 -7.48 -3.56 6.53
N THR A 36 -7.64 -2.30 6.18
CA THR A 36 -6.77 -1.20 6.62
C THR A 36 -7.62 -0.08 7.19
N GLU A 37 -7.04 0.73 8.05
CA GLU A 37 -7.72 1.86 8.67
C GLU A 37 -6.82 3.07 8.75
N LEU A 38 -7.43 4.24 8.70
CA LEU A 38 -6.78 5.53 8.95
C LEU A 38 -7.54 6.28 10.05
N PHE A 39 -6.79 6.78 11.02
CA PHE A 39 -7.26 7.81 11.92
C PHE A 39 -6.55 9.11 11.59
N ALA A 40 -7.31 10.20 11.43
CA ALA A 40 -6.77 11.55 11.28
C ALA A 40 -6.89 12.27 12.63
N CYS A 41 -5.75 12.63 13.22
CA CYS A 41 -5.71 13.10 14.60
C CYS A 41 -4.89 14.39 14.73
N ASP A 42 -5.32 15.24 15.68
CA ASP A 42 -4.56 16.38 16.16
C ASP A 42 -3.93 16.06 17.52
N TYR A 43 -2.78 16.65 17.79
CA TYR A 43 -2.24 16.63 19.15
C TYR A 43 -3.05 17.55 20.06
N LYS A 44 -3.34 17.10 21.27
CA LYS A 44 -3.96 17.93 22.30
C LYS A 44 -3.01 19.04 22.74
N GLU A 45 -3.57 20.09 23.36
CA GLU A 45 -2.79 21.23 23.85
C GLU A 45 -1.61 20.78 24.73
N GLY A 46 -0.41 21.23 24.39
CA GLY A 46 0.85 20.88 25.06
C GLY A 46 1.35 19.47 24.79
N LYS A 47 0.73 18.72 23.87
CA LYS A 47 1.15 17.39 23.43
C LYS A 47 1.84 17.44 22.09
N GLY A 48 2.59 16.35 21.76
CA GLY A 48 3.32 16.26 20.50
C GLY A 48 3.84 14.86 20.21
N PRO A 49 4.69 14.73 19.19
CA PRO A 49 5.18 13.42 18.73
C PRO A 49 5.84 12.58 19.82
N GLY A 50 6.56 13.19 20.76
CA GLY A 50 7.21 12.48 21.86
C GLY A 50 6.21 11.88 22.88
N ASP A 51 5.09 12.58 23.13
CA ASP A 51 4.01 12.03 23.97
C ASP A 51 3.34 10.84 23.27
N LEU A 52 3.13 10.93 21.95
CA LEU A 52 2.58 9.83 21.16
C LEU A 52 3.53 8.63 21.14
N ASP A 53 4.85 8.84 21.04
CA ASP A 53 5.85 7.77 21.11
C ASP A 53 5.72 6.98 22.42
N ALA A 54 5.59 7.66 23.56
CA ALA A 54 5.42 7.02 24.88
C ALA A 54 4.12 6.19 24.98
N VAL A 55 3.02 6.68 24.38
CA VAL A 55 1.74 5.94 24.34
C VAL A 55 1.85 4.74 23.41
N VAL A 56 2.55 4.86 22.28
CA VAL A 56 2.81 3.75 21.36
C VAL A 56 3.63 2.65 22.02
N ASP A 57 4.63 3.00 22.83
CA ASP A 57 5.43 2.02 23.60
C ASP A 57 4.54 1.25 24.59
N GLN A 58 3.65 1.95 25.31
CA GLN A 58 2.67 1.31 26.20
C GLN A 58 1.70 0.40 25.42
N TRP A 59 1.23 0.84 24.27
CA TRP A 59 0.34 0.04 23.42
C TRP A 59 1.07 -1.18 22.86
N ASN A 60 2.33 -1.08 22.44
CA ASN A 60 3.12 -2.21 22.01
C ASN A 60 3.28 -3.26 23.10
N ALA A 61 3.57 -2.84 24.35
CA ALA A 61 3.63 -3.76 25.48
C ALA A 61 2.29 -4.50 25.70
N TYR A 62 1.16 -3.76 25.60
CA TYR A 62 -0.18 -4.35 25.66
C TYR A 62 -0.41 -5.39 24.54
N MET A 63 0.02 -5.11 23.31
CA MET A 63 -0.11 -6.02 22.16
C MET A 63 0.79 -7.26 22.31
N ASP A 64 2.01 -7.07 22.84
CA ASP A 64 2.98 -8.16 23.06
C ASP A 64 2.49 -9.15 24.12
N GLU A 65 1.93 -8.65 25.24
CA GLU A 65 1.31 -9.50 26.28
C GLU A 65 0.19 -10.40 25.75
N ARG A 66 -0.40 -10.06 24.61
CA ARG A 66 -1.52 -10.79 23.96
C ARG A 66 -1.12 -11.55 22.72
N GLU A 67 0.17 -11.57 22.41
CA GLU A 67 0.69 -12.22 21.20
C GLU A 67 -0.05 -11.74 19.94
N ALA A 68 -0.41 -10.43 19.91
CA ALA A 68 -1.21 -9.84 18.84
C ALA A 68 -0.34 -9.52 17.60
N ASP A 69 -0.04 -10.54 16.79
CA ASP A 69 0.87 -10.47 15.65
C ASP A 69 0.18 -10.14 14.32
N SER A 70 -1.14 -9.93 14.34
CA SER A 70 -1.96 -9.77 13.14
C SER A 70 -2.18 -8.31 12.71
N TYR A 71 -1.58 -7.34 13.41
CA TYR A 71 -1.80 -5.92 13.17
C TYR A 71 -0.49 -5.16 12.97
N ARG A 72 -0.36 -4.48 11.81
CA ARG A 72 0.74 -3.55 11.50
C ARG A 72 0.26 -2.12 11.73
N ALA A 73 1.13 -1.29 12.27
CA ALA A 73 0.83 0.12 12.49
C ALA A 73 1.96 1.04 12.03
N LEU A 74 1.58 2.16 11.41
CA LEU A 74 2.46 3.27 11.08
C LEU A 74 1.85 4.57 11.56
N THR A 75 2.69 5.55 11.90
CA THR A 75 2.28 6.96 11.97
C THR A 75 2.79 7.67 10.73
N LEU A 76 1.97 8.57 10.18
CA LEU A 76 2.28 9.37 8.99
C LEU A 76 2.23 10.84 9.37
N THR A 77 3.29 11.60 8.99
CA THR A 77 3.38 13.04 9.18
C THR A 77 3.42 13.71 7.81
N ARG A 78 2.68 14.79 7.63
CA ARG A 78 2.56 15.49 6.35
C ARG A 78 3.90 16.06 5.89
N GLN A 79 4.22 15.90 4.60
CA GLN A 79 5.41 16.46 3.95
C GLN A 79 5.04 17.35 2.75
N PHE A 80 4.24 16.83 1.81
CA PHE A 80 3.61 17.63 0.76
C PHE A 80 2.10 17.52 0.93
N PHE A 81 1.46 18.65 1.23
CA PHE A 81 0.05 18.70 1.61
C PHE A 81 -0.56 20.08 1.29
N THR A 82 -1.88 20.15 1.34
CA THR A 82 -2.65 21.39 1.20
C THR A 82 -3.40 21.70 2.51
N PRO A 83 -3.95 22.92 2.68
CA PRO A 83 -4.67 23.30 3.90
C PRO A 83 -5.88 22.40 4.24
N GLU A 84 -6.45 21.71 3.25
CA GLU A 84 -7.59 20.79 3.43
C GLU A 84 -7.22 19.55 4.26
N GLN A 85 -5.93 19.21 4.34
CA GLN A 85 -5.43 18.14 5.21
C GLN A 85 -5.14 18.68 6.61
N ASP A 86 -6.18 19.09 7.31
CA ASP A 86 -6.11 19.69 8.64
C ASP A 86 -6.08 18.62 9.73
N PHE A 87 -4.89 18.04 9.96
CA PHE A 87 -4.56 17.11 11.04
C PHE A 87 -3.04 17.10 11.27
N ASP A 88 -2.60 16.74 12.47
CA ASP A 88 -1.18 16.68 12.80
C ASP A 88 -0.53 15.34 12.42
N VAL A 89 -1.24 14.24 12.62
CA VAL A 89 -0.74 12.89 12.41
C VAL A 89 -1.85 11.96 11.92
N LEU A 90 -1.51 11.06 10.99
CA LEU A 90 -2.34 9.90 10.67
C LEU A 90 -1.80 8.67 11.39
N TRP A 91 -2.72 7.86 11.93
CA TRP A 91 -2.44 6.47 12.26
C TRP A 91 -2.95 5.59 11.15
N LEU A 92 -2.07 4.79 10.55
CA LEU A 92 -2.38 3.78 9.57
C LEU A 92 -2.25 2.41 10.19
N GLY A 93 -3.35 1.66 10.23
CA GLY A 93 -3.41 0.29 10.69
C GLY A 93 -3.73 -0.69 9.55
N ALA A 94 -3.17 -1.88 9.58
CA ALA A 94 -3.50 -2.95 8.65
C ALA A 94 -3.51 -4.30 9.38
N SER A 95 -4.56 -5.10 9.17
CA SER A 95 -4.66 -6.45 9.72
C SER A 95 -4.35 -7.49 8.65
N THR A 96 -3.99 -8.71 9.06
CA THR A 96 -3.70 -9.83 8.14
C THR A 96 -4.91 -10.26 7.32
N ASP A 97 -6.11 -10.15 7.90
CA ASP A 97 -7.41 -10.44 7.28
C ASP A 97 -8.57 -9.88 8.10
N GLY A 98 -9.80 -10.04 7.59
CA GLY A 98 -11.01 -9.52 8.23
C GLY A 98 -11.35 -10.18 9.57
N ASN A 99 -11.07 -11.47 9.72
CA ASN A 99 -11.34 -12.18 10.99
C ASN A 99 -10.38 -11.69 12.08
N ALA A 100 -9.10 -11.58 11.76
CA ALA A 100 -8.08 -11.03 12.67
C ALA A 100 -8.39 -9.58 13.05
N SER A 101 -8.85 -8.76 12.10
CA SER A 101 -9.29 -7.38 12.36
C SER A 101 -10.47 -7.31 13.32
N GLY A 102 -11.51 -8.13 13.09
CA GLY A 102 -12.70 -8.19 13.95
C GLY A 102 -12.35 -8.66 15.36
N GLN A 103 -11.66 -9.80 15.47
CA GLN A 103 -11.25 -10.35 16.76
C GLN A 103 -10.36 -9.36 17.54
N GLY A 104 -9.34 -8.79 16.89
CA GLY A 104 -8.45 -7.83 17.53
C GLY A 104 -9.18 -6.58 18.02
N ARG A 105 -10.23 -6.13 17.32
CA ARG A 105 -11.08 -5.02 17.75
C ARG A 105 -11.93 -5.37 18.95
N ASP A 106 -12.57 -6.54 18.96
CA ASP A 106 -13.35 -7.02 20.10
C ASP A 106 -12.46 -7.14 21.36
N ASP A 107 -11.28 -7.74 21.24
CA ASP A 107 -10.32 -7.89 22.32
C ASP A 107 -9.82 -6.52 22.83
N TYR A 108 -9.54 -5.58 21.92
CA TYR A 108 -9.10 -4.24 22.27
C TYR A 108 -10.20 -3.45 23.01
N HIS A 109 -11.46 -3.57 22.59
CA HIS A 109 -12.59 -2.95 23.31
C HIS A 109 -12.82 -3.58 24.69
N ALA A 110 -12.66 -4.89 24.80
CA ALA A 110 -12.85 -5.60 26.06
C ALA A 110 -11.75 -5.33 27.08
N THR A 111 -10.50 -5.18 26.64
CA THR A 111 -9.33 -5.18 27.55
C THR A 111 -8.39 -3.98 27.40
N GLY A 112 -8.50 -3.20 26.30
CA GLY A 112 -7.60 -2.10 25.95
C GLY A 112 -7.91 -0.75 26.59
N GLY A 113 -8.81 -0.68 27.58
CA GLY A 113 -9.30 0.57 28.15
C GLY A 113 -8.19 1.53 28.62
N ALA A 114 -7.11 1.01 29.22
CA ALA A 114 -5.97 1.81 29.66
C ALA A 114 -5.20 2.42 28.47
N THR A 115 -4.97 1.65 27.41
CA THR A 115 -4.27 2.13 26.21
C THR A 115 -5.16 3.10 25.41
N MET A 116 -6.47 2.83 25.29
CA MET A 116 -7.42 3.78 24.70
C MET A 116 -7.41 5.13 25.43
N ALA A 117 -7.44 5.12 26.76
CA ALA A 117 -7.35 6.33 27.57
C ALA A 117 -6.01 7.06 27.40
N ALA A 118 -4.90 6.30 27.26
CA ALA A 118 -3.57 6.86 27.00
C ALA A 118 -3.53 7.57 25.65
N PHE A 119 -3.99 6.95 24.55
CA PHE A 119 -4.10 7.62 23.26
C PHE A 119 -5.01 8.86 23.35
N ALA A 120 -6.19 8.73 23.94
CA ALA A 120 -7.12 9.84 24.13
C ALA A 120 -6.58 10.97 24.98
N SER A 121 -5.53 10.76 25.79
CA SER A 121 -4.85 11.82 26.54
C SER A 121 -3.86 12.64 25.71
N VAL A 122 -3.44 12.14 24.55
CA VAL A 122 -2.40 12.75 23.68
C VAL A 122 -2.97 13.27 22.38
N VAL A 123 -3.88 12.53 21.75
CA VAL A 123 -4.46 12.89 20.46
C VAL A 123 -5.98 12.96 20.52
N ASP A 124 -6.54 13.76 19.62
CA ASP A 124 -7.97 13.82 19.32
C ASP A 124 -8.18 13.52 17.85
N CYS A 125 -8.84 12.39 17.55
CA CYS A 125 -8.99 11.92 16.18
C CYS A 125 -10.36 12.35 15.63
N LYS A 126 -10.35 13.19 14.62
CA LYS A 126 -11.54 13.75 13.94
C LYS A 126 -12.15 12.78 12.94
N ALA A 127 -11.36 11.83 12.44
CA ALA A 127 -11.83 10.82 11.47
C ALA A 127 -11.23 9.45 11.78
N HIS A 128 -12.04 8.42 11.55
CA HIS A 128 -11.63 7.03 11.54
C HIS A 128 -12.33 6.34 10.36
N VAL A 129 -11.56 5.97 9.36
CA VAL A 129 -12.07 5.39 8.11
C VAL A 129 -11.39 4.05 7.83
N GLY A 130 -12.16 3.11 7.29
CA GLY A 130 -11.69 1.77 6.95
C GLY A 130 -11.70 1.53 5.45
N PHE A 131 -10.71 0.77 4.98
CA PHE A 131 -10.52 0.43 3.57
C PHE A 131 -10.31 -1.07 3.40
N ALA A 132 -10.72 -1.59 2.25
CA ALA A 132 -10.24 -2.84 1.71
C ALA A 132 -9.00 -2.55 0.85
N SER A 133 -7.84 -3.01 1.30
CA SER A 133 -6.56 -2.79 0.63
C SER A 133 -6.11 -4.04 -0.12
N ARG A 134 -5.66 -3.87 -1.37
CA ARG A 134 -4.99 -4.93 -2.14
C ARG A 134 -3.66 -4.43 -2.70
N ALA A 135 -2.70 -5.35 -2.83
CA ALA A 135 -1.45 -5.05 -3.49
C ALA A 135 -1.63 -5.01 -5.02
N ILE A 136 -1.07 -3.99 -5.65
CA ILE A 136 -0.92 -3.86 -7.11
C ILE A 136 0.50 -4.23 -7.54
N LYS A 137 1.48 -3.88 -6.72
CA LYS A 137 2.89 -4.21 -6.90
C LYS A 137 3.54 -4.38 -5.52
N PHE A 138 4.29 -5.46 -5.35
CA PHE A 138 5.11 -5.66 -4.15
C PHE A 138 6.47 -4.97 -4.28
N PRO A 139 7.13 -4.64 -3.16
CA PRO A 139 8.53 -4.22 -3.20
C PRO A 139 9.41 -5.41 -3.63
N PRO A 140 10.61 -5.18 -4.20
CA PRO A 140 11.47 -6.26 -4.69
C PRO A 140 11.88 -7.28 -3.63
N ASN A 141 11.94 -6.88 -2.37
CA ASN A 141 12.26 -7.75 -1.24
C ASN A 141 11.12 -7.73 -0.21
N ARG A 142 9.96 -8.27 -0.60
CA ARG A 142 8.74 -8.27 0.18
C ARG A 142 8.80 -9.06 1.50
N ASP A 143 9.69 -10.07 1.57
CA ASP A 143 9.87 -10.90 2.77
C ASP A 143 10.83 -10.25 3.78
N ALA A 144 11.49 -9.15 3.40
CA ALA A 144 12.28 -8.37 4.33
C ALA A 144 11.36 -7.63 5.32
N ARG A 145 11.88 -7.44 6.54
CA ARG A 145 11.22 -6.55 7.50
C ARG A 145 11.07 -5.16 6.88
N PRO A 146 9.88 -4.52 6.98
CA PRO A 146 9.71 -3.15 6.55
C PRO A 146 10.73 -2.21 7.22
N PRO A 147 11.22 -1.21 6.51
CA PRO A 147 12.11 -0.21 7.11
C PRO A 147 11.37 0.55 8.23
N GLU A 148 12.11 0.97 9.25
CA GLU A 148 11.53 1.78 10.35
C GLU A 148 10.92 3.09 9.83
N LYS A 149 11.51 3.66 8.78
CA LYS A 149 11.04 4.88 8.11
C LYS A 149 10.81 4.60 6.64
N ALA A 150 9.74 5.18 6.12
CA ALA A 150 9.36 5.10 4.72
C ALA A 150 8.75 6.42 4.27
N VAL A 151 8.53 6.55 2.97
CA VAL A 151 7.72 7.63 2.39
C VAL A 151 6.44 7.01 1.84
N VAL A 152 5.30 7.57 2.22
CA VAL A 152 3.99 7.11 1.74
C VAL A 152 3.34 8.21 0.92
N THR A 153 2.78 7.83 -0.23
CA THR A 153 1.98 8.73 -1.06
C THR A 153 0.54 8.26 -1.10
N PHE A 154 -0.41 9.19 -1.08
CA PHE A 154 -1.83 8.94 -1.31
C PHE A 154 -2.32 9.78 -2.47
N THR A 155 -3.10 9.16 -3.34
CA THR A 155 -3.75 9.79 -4.48
C THR A 155 -5.20 9.30 -4.49
N ASP A 156 -6.16 10.21 -4.58
CA ASP A 156 -7.59 9.89 -4.66
C ASP A 156 -8.00 9.79 -6.12
N CYS A 157 -8.73 8.73 -6.46
CA CYS A 157 -9.05 8.40 -7.85
C CYS A 157 -10.56 8.15 -8.02
N THR A 158 -11.09 8.63 -9.14
CA THR A 158 -12.48 8.43 -9.58
C THR A 158 -12.49 7.63 -10.87
N ILE A 159 -13.36 6.62 -10.95
CA ILE A 159 -13.49 5.75 -12.13
C ILE A 159 -14.16 6.55 -13.24
N GLU A 160 -13.58 6.52 -14.44
CA GLU A 160 -14.11 7.20 -15.62
C GLU A 160 -15.39 6.56 -16.13
N GLU A 161 -16.25 7.36 -16.77
CA GLU A 161 -17.48 6.89 -17.37
C GLU A 161 -17.20 5.83 -18.45
N GLY A 162 -17.83 4.66 -18.29
CA GLY A 162 -17.65 3.51 -19.17
C GLY A 162 -16.52 2.55 -18.78
N ALA A 163 -15.67 2.91 -17.82
CA ALA A 163 -14.74 1.98 -17.23
C ALA A 163 -15.44 1.07 -16.20
N THR A 164 -14.89 -0.12 -16.00
CA THR A 164 -15.37 -1.09 -15.02
C THR A 164 -14.30 -1.37 -13.97
N TYR A 165 -14.71 -1.97 -12.85
CA TYR A 165 -13.77 -2.47 -11.86
C TYR A 165 -12.70 -3.37 -12.49
N ASP A 166 -13.09 -4.29 -13.37
CA ASP A 166 -12.17 -5.25 -13.97
C ASP A 166 -11.17 -4.56 -14.90
N THR A 167 -11.64 -3.67 -15.80
CA THR A 167 -10.76 -2.98 -16.74
C THR A 167 -9.77 -2.05 -16.05
N GLN A 168 -10.23 -1.35 -15.00
CA GLN A 168 -9.37 -0.49 -14.19
C GLN A 168 -8.31 -1.30 -13.43
N LEU A 169 -8.68 -2.47 -12.91
CA LEU A 169 -7.76 -3.36 -12.21
C LEU A 169 -6.71 -3.94 -13.15
N GLU A 170 -7.10 -4.43 -14.33
CA GLU A 170 -6.18 -4.92 -15.36
C GLU A 170 -5.15 -3.84 -15.71
N GLY A 171 -5.60 -2.61 -15.91
CA GLY A 171 -4.73 -1.46 -16.19
C GLY A 171 -3.74 -1.17 -15.05
N LEU A 172 -4.21 -1.19 -13.79
CA LEU A 172 -3.36 -0.98 -12.62
C LEU A 172 -2.32 -2.10 -12.45
N LEU A 173 -2.71 -3.36 -12.63
CA LEU A 173 -1.77 -4.50 -12.56
C LEU A 173 -0.72 -4.41 -13.66
N ALA A 174 -1.12 -4.07 -14.90
CA ALA A 174 -0.20 -3.86 -16.00
C ALA A 174 0.75 -2.67 -15.74
N TRP A 175 0.24 -1.61 -15.10
CA TRP A 175 1.07 -0.49 -14.66
C TRP A 175 2.06 -0.90 -13.56
N GLY A 176 1.61 -1.64 -12.54
CA GLY A 176 2.48 -2.19 -11.50
C GLY A 176 3.62 -3.04 -12.08
N LYS A 177 3.30 -3.91 -13.05
CA LYS A 177 4.29 -4.72 -13.77
C LYS A 177 5.27 -3.86 -14.57
N THR A 178 4.79 -2.82 -15.24
CA THR A 178 5.66 -1.87 -15.98
C THR A 178 6.67 -1.21 -15.06
N LEU A 179 6.24 -0.75 -13.87
CA LEU A 179 7.12 -0.15 -12.88
C LEU A 179 8.14 -1.17 -12.32
N GLU A 180 7.73 -2.42 -12.12
CA GLU A 180 8.63 -3.49 -11.69
C GLU A 180 9.72 -3.76 -12.72
N ASP A 181 9.35 -3.89 -13.99
CA ASP A 181 10.27 -4.14 -15.11
C ASP A 181 11.26 -2.98 -15.32
N ASP A 182 10.85 -1.74 -15.01
CA ASP A 182 11.70 -0.55 -15.06
C ASP A 182 12.53 -0.34 -13.78
N GLY A 183 12.44 -1.26 -12.82
CA GLY A 183 13.25 -1.27 -11.61
C GLY A 183 12.77 -0.33 -10.50
N SER A 184 11.50 0.07 -10.48
CA SER A 184 10.90 0.76 -9.34
C SER A 184 10.90 -0.14 -8.10
N VAL A 185 11.37 0.40 -6.97
CA VAL A 185 11.41 -0.30 -5.68
C VAL A 185 10.18 0.00 -4.79
N ALA A 186 9.26 0.82 -5.27
CA ALA A 186 8.03 1.12 -4.56
C ALA A 186 7.14 -0.11 -4.42
N ALA A 187 6.36 -0.18 -3.34
CA ALA A 187 5.14 -0.98 -3.30
C ALA A 187 3.96 -0.11 -3.69
N LEU A 188 2.98 -0.67 -4.40
CA LEU A 188 1.74 0.01 -4.75
C LEU A 188 0.54 -0.78 -4.23
N TYR A 189 -0.43 -0.04 -3.70
CA TYR A 189 -1.68 -0.59 -3.19
C TYR A 189 -2.87 0.19 -3.74
N GLN A 190 -3.99 -0.52 -3.91
CA GLN A 190 -5.30 0.07 -4.17
C GLN A 190 -6.16 -0.09 -2.93
N TRP A 191 -6.82 1.00 -2.49
CA TRP A 191 -7.66 1.05 -1.30
C TRP A 191 -9.07 1.48 -1.64
N TRP A 192 -10.04 0.63 -1.33
CA TRP A 192 -11.46 0.89 -1.49
C TRP A 192 -12.08 1.28 -0.16
N PRO A 193 -12.80 2.40 -0.05
CA PRO A 193 -13.46 2.79 1.20
C PRO A 193 -14.57 1.80 1.53
N ILE A 194 -14.63 1.34 2.80
CA ILE A 194 -15.63 0.38 3.26
C ILE A 194 -16.35 0.81 4.53
N TYR A 195 -15.70 1.62 5.39
CA TYR A 195 -16.29 2.09 6.66
C TYR A 195 -15.95 3.54 6.92
N GLY A 196 -16.89 4.29 7.53
CA GLY A 196 -16.66 5.65 8.04
C GLY A 196 -16.51 6.73 6.96
N GLY A 197 -16.82 6.42 5.71
CA GLY A 197 -16.46 7.27 4.58
C GLY A 197 -17.37 8.46 4.28
N GLY A 198 -18.60 8.50 4.75
CA GLY A 198 -19.54 9.59 4.39
C GLY A 198 -19.60 9.84 2.89
N ASP A 199 -19.70 11.11 2.48
CA ASP A 199 -19.70 11.56 1.08
C ASP A 199 -18.26 11.68 0.56
N ALA A 200 -17.58 10.56 0.32
CA ALA A 200 -16.25 10.56 -0.27
C ALA A 200 -16.33 10.98 -1.75
N GLU A 201 -15.53 11.98 -2.15
CA GLU A 201 -15.45 12.47 -3.53
C GLU A 201 -14.49 11.64 -4.40
N PHE A 202 -14.26 10.38 -4.05
CA PHE A 202 -13.40 9.43 -4.77
C PHE A 202 -13.94 8.00 -4.65
N ASP A 203 -13.61 7.16 -5.63
CA ASP A 203 -13.99 5.74 -5.61
C ASP A 203 -12.95 4.89 -4.88
N PHE A 204 -11.67 5.18 -5.09
CA PHE A 204 -10.56 4.45 -4.46
C PHE A 204 -9.32 5.34 -4.30
N LYS A 205 -8.37 4.86 -3.49
CA LYS A 205 -7.05 5.50 -3.37
C LYS A 205 -5.96 4.60 -3.94
N ILE A 206 -4.94 5.23 -4.54
CA ILE A 206 -3.66 4.58 -4.84
C ILE A 206 -2.65 5.02 -3.78
N LEU A 207 -2.00 4.04 -3.17
CA LEU A 207 -0.88 4.27 -2.26
C LEU A 207 0.42 3.83 -2.91
N GLY A 208 1.44 4.71 -2.82
CA GLY A 208 2.83 4.35 -3.04
C GLY A 208 3.57 4.27 -1.70
N VAL A 209 4.36 3.21 -1.49
CA VAL A 209 5.23 3.09 -0.32
C VAL A 209 6.66 2.95 -0.81
N TYR A 210 7.49 3.92 -0.45
CA TYR A 210 8.88 4.05 -0.89
C TYR A 210 9.83 3.89 0.30
N PRO A 211 10.95 3.18 0.17
CA PRO A 211 11.91 3.05 1.27
C PRO A 211 12.63 4.36 1.61
N SER A 212 12.59 5.37 0.74
CA SER A 212 13.23 6.67 0.94
C SER A 212 12.74 7.72 -0.07
N TYR A 213 13.03 9.00 0.19
CA TYR A 213 12.84 10.07 -0.79
C TYR A 213 13.71 9.90 -2.06
N ALA A 214 14.88 9.28 -1.94
CA ALA A 214 15.69 8.97 -3.11
C ALA A 214 14.97 7.98 -4.04
N ALA A 215 14.26 6.99 -3.48
CA ALA A 215 13.44 6.07 -4.26
C ALA A 215 12.23 6.76 -4.90
N LEU A 216 11.56 7.65 -4.16
CA LEU A 216 10.47 8.49 -4.70
C LEU A 216 10.98 9.38 -5.85
N GLY A 217 12.16 10.02 -5.68
CA GLY A 217 12.79 10.82 -6.72
C GLY A 217 13.20 10.00 -7.94
N ALA A 218 13.67 8.78 -7.76
CA ALA A 218 13.98 7.89 -8.87
C ALA A 218 12.73 7.53 -9.69
N ASP A 219 11.58 7.33 -9.04
CA ASP A 219 10.32 7.09 -9.75
C ASP A 219 9.81 8.36 -10.45
N PHE A 220 10.05 9.55 -9.88
CA PHE A 220 9.81 10.81 -10.59
C PHE A 220 10.62 10.89 -11.90
N GLU A 221 11.92 10.56 -11.86
CA GLU A 221 12.77 10.54 -13.07
C GLU A 221 12.24 9.55 -14.11
N ARG A 222 11.82 8.35 -13.71
CA ARG A 222 11.21 7.37 -14.61
C ARG A 222 9.94 7.91 -15.27
N LEU A 223 9.05 8.46 -14.45
CA LEU A 223 7.76 8.98 -14.91
C LEU A 223 7.93 10.18 -15.82
N ALA A 224 8.60 11.24 -15.34
CA ALA A 224 8.64 12.52 -16.01
C ALA A 224 9.69 12.55 -17.13
N ASN A 225 10.94 12.17 -16.83
CA ASN A 225 12.07 12.30 -17.74
C ASN A 225 12.31 11.02 -18.58
N GLY A 226 11.94 9.84 -18.05
CA GLY A 226 11.98 8.55 -18.77
C GLY A 226 10.74 8.25 -19.59
N GLU A 227 9.79 9.21 -19.70
CA GLU A 227 8.56 9.11 -20.51
C GLU A 227 7.59 7.99 -20.09
N LEU A 228 7.76 7.34 -18.93
CA LEU A 228 6.84 6.29 -18.47
C LEU A 228 5.40 6.81 -18.25
N TRP A 229 5.21 8.13 -18.10
CA TRP A 229 3.88 8.72 -18.06
C TRP A 229 3.05 8.40 -19.33
N ARG A 230 3.69 8.26 -20.51
CA ARG A 230 3.01 7.87 -21.75
C ARG A 230 2.46 6.47 -21.64
N LYS A 231 3.29 5.55 -21.08
CA LYS A 231 2.87 4.17 -20.87
C LYS A 231 1.76 4.07 -19.80
N ARG A 232 1.84 4.89 -18.74
CA ARG A 232 0.76 5.01 -17.78
C ARG A 232 -0.54 5.44 -18.44
N MET A 233 -0.52 6.51 -19.26
CA MET A 233 -1.71 6.98 -19.99
C MET A 233 -2.29 5.93 -20.93
N GLU A 234 -1.45 5.14 -21.60
CA GLU A 234 -1.90 4.04 -22.46
C GLU A 234 -2.63 2.95 -21.64
N LEU A 235 -2.12 2.59 -20.47
CA LEU A 235 -2.63 1.49 -19.66
C LEU A 235 -3.85 1.87 -18.83
N VAL A 236 -3.89 3.07 -18.26
CA VAL A 236 -4.88 3.48 -17.27
C VAL A 236 -5.57 4.82 -17.55
N GLY A 237 -5.13 5.58 -18.55
CA GLY A 237 -5.60 6.95 -18.78
C GLY A 237 -7.09 7.10 -19.12
N ASN A 238 -7.76 6.01 -19.51
CA ASN A 238 -9.20 5.99 -19.81
C ASN A 238 -9.99 5.17 -18.78
N GLN A 239 -9.36 4.82 -17.65
CA GLN A 239 -9.98 3.95 -16.65
C GLN A 239 -10.37 4.72 -15.37
N PHE A 240 -9.55 5.70 -15.01
CA PHE A 240 -9.77 6.53 -13.83
C PHE A 240 -8.93 7.81 -13.93
N ASP A 241 -9.42 8.87 -13.30
CA ASP A 241 -8.68 10.11 -13.05
C ASP A 241 -8.30 10.20 -11.57
N CYS A 242 -7.18 10.83 -11.29
CA CYS A 242 -6.65 10.95 -9.94
C CYS A 242 -6.17 12.37 -9.67
N ASP A 243 -6.36 12.82 -8.43
CA ASP A 243 -5.81 14.07 -7.92
C ASP A 243 -4.27 14.02 -7.74
N GLU A 244 -3.69 15.10 -7.22
CA GLU A 244 -2.27 15.17 -6.92
C GLU A 244 -1.92 14.38 -5.66
N SER A 245 -0.75 13.74 -5.71
CA SER A 245 -0.27 12.92 -4.60
C SER A 245 0.08 13.75 -3.36
N ARG A 246 -0.48 13.41 -2.22
CA ARG A 246 -0.03 13.87 -0.91
C ARG A 246 1.07 12.96 -0.41
N VAL A 247 2.11 13.53 0.18
CA VAL A 247 3.31 12.80 0.60
C VAL A 247 3.49 12.89 2.10
N TYR A 248 3.81 11.78 2.72
CA TYR A 248 3.96 11.65 4.17
C TYR A 248 5.27 10.96 4.54
N ASP A 249 5.90 11.43 5.62
CA ASP A 249 6.89 10.67 6.35
C ASP A 249 6.18 9.58 7.15
N ALA A 250 6.53 8.32 6.90
CA ALA A 250 5.98 7.17 7.60
C ALA A 250 6.98 6.62 8.60
N ARG A 251 6.51 6.31 9.81
CA ARG A 251 7.29 5.60 10.83
C ARG A 251 6.55 4.33 11.26
N LEU A 252 7.24 3.19 11.15
CA LEU A 252 6.73 1.91 11.61
C LEU A 252 6.61 1.90 13.14
N ARG A 253 5.43 1.57 13.64
CA ARG A 253 5.10 1.52 15.07
C ARG A 253 4.95 0.10 15.58
N ARG A 254 4.43 -0.77 14.74
CA ARG A 254 4.33 -2.21 14.96
C ARG A 254 4.43 -2.93 13.64
N ASP A 255 5.20 -4.01 13.63
CA ASP A 255 5.29 -4.90 12.48
C ASP A 255 4.49 -6.17 12.75
N ALA A 256 3.33 -6.29 12.09
CA ALA A 256 2.69 -7.58 11.97
C ALA A 256 3.28 -8.29 10.77
N GLN A 257 3.43 -9.58 10.86
CA GLN A 257 3.79 -10.39 9.70
C GLN A 257 2.56 -10.54 8.76
N ILE A 258 2.18 -9.43 8.12
CA ILE A 258 1.20 -9.46 7.02
C ILE A 258 1.92 -10.09 5.81
N ARG A 259 1.80 -11.40 5.67
CA ARG A 259 2.41 -12.20 4.62
C ARG A 259 1.38 -12.60 3.58
#